data_249a3bacdca8e5866c9b6e0224512594
#
_entry.id   249a3bacdca8e5866c9b6e0224512594
#
_cell.length_a   1.000
_cell.length_b   1.000
_cell.length_c   1.000
_cell.angle_alpha   90.00
_cell.angle_beta   90.00
_cell.angle_gamma   90.00
#
_symmetry.space_group_name_H-M   'P 1'
#
loop_
_entity.id
_entity.type
_entity.pdbx_description
1 polymer ?
#
loop_
_entity_poly.entity_id
_entity_poly.type
_entity_poly.pdbx_seq_one_letter_code
_entity_poly.pdbx_strand_id
1 'polypeptide(L)'
;MDEKRKRVTAPRIAAALSALLAGAALYTVSGSERQGIQVKEYTEAAEAADSTIMVYMNGSDLEGDYGAATADLREMMDALRTAGQEENFPSLHVVVEAGGSTRWELDEMDGVPYARFSLTEDGISSMEPMEIRNMGDADTLTDFVNYGVQSYPANHYGLILWNHGGGPVGGYGSDSHFDGDGLSLEEIREALDHSVMADKAFDFVAFDACLMGSVEIADCLEGRAGYVIASPELEPQDGYDYSWMTALGDSLPSDMEWGEAVGRSMVDAYDAYYASGTAPVAMSLLDMKEYPAFHEVFHQYVDGIPQELREELYRELGKDRMKMLAFGSRQAGGSPELVDVLEFLDACQSVYPDESAFQTLKERMGKLVTDQWAKGYPGNPSGLTIYLPSGSNPYLSEDLETYDTTGFCSAYRQLTDGYAAYLARESGVEWGNINAHKDGTVEISIAPEDVSDVTGAYLAVFCPVGDDGNYYLLCTDSDVDIGVDGTLRAAPENSYMGMKGQVLCLIETMNLDAYTEYMACLLYTSPSPRD
;
A
#
# COMPACT_ATOMS: atom_id res chain seq x y z
N MET A 1 12.40 -54.42 -23.25
CA MET A 1 11.76 -54.48 -21.91
C MET A 1 11.32 -53.09 -21.59
N ASP A 2 10.01 -52.92 -21.66
CA ASP A 2 9.32 -51.62 -21.56
C ASP A 2 9.37 -51.05 -20.14
N GLU A 3 9.79 -49.82 -19.98
CA GLU A 3 9.52 -49.06 -18.77
C GLU A 3 8.56 -47.92 -19.09
N LYS A 4 7.36 -48.08 -18.56
CA LYS A 4 6.20 -47.22 -18.70
C LYS A 4 6.44 -45.89 -18.00
N ARG A 5 6.50 -44.80 -18.76
CA ARG A 5 6.28 -43.45 -18.26
C ARG A 5 4.84 -43.29 -17.77
N LYS A 6 4.65 -43.12 -16.49
CA LYS A 6 3.37 -42.70 -15.92
C LYS A 6 3.23 -41.19 -16.11
N ARG A 7 2.37 -40.78 -17.03
CA ARG A 7 1.82 -39.45 -17.08
C ARG A 7 0.83 -39.28 -15.93
N VAL A 8 1.08 -38.36 -15.05
CA VAL A 8 0.09 -37.86 -14.09
C VAL A 8 -0.80 -36.89 -14.86
N THR A 9 -2.04 -37.31 -15.07
CA THR A 9 -3.08 -36.42 -15.63
C THR A 9 -3.76 -35.69 -14.48
N ALA A 10 -3.68 -34.37 -14.49
CA ALA A 10 -4.49 -33.51 -13.62
C ALA A 10 -5.99 -33.71 -13.95
N PRO A 11 -6.87 -33.66 -12.96
CA PRO A 11 -8.31 -33.78 -13.20
C PRO A 11 -8.84 -32.53 -13.89
N ARG A 12 -9.47 -32.75 -15.04
CA ARG A 12 -10.28 -31.75 -15.73
C ARG A 12 -11.51 -31.47 -14.88
N ILE A 13 -11.60 -30.25 -14.35
CA ILE A 13 -12.88 -29.71 -13.88
C ILE A 13 -13.60 -29.20 -15.15
N ALA A 14 -14.59 -29.96 -15.57
CA ALA A 14 -15.54 -29.52 -16.59
C ALA A 14 -16.52 -28.56 -15.92
N ALA A 15 -16.30 -27.25 -16.03
CA ALA A 15 -17.30 -26.25 -15.73
C ALA A 15 -18.34 -26.24 -16.84
N ALA A 16 -19.58 -26.38 -16.46
CA ALA A 16 -20.74 -26.38 -17.31
C ALA A 16 -20.95 -24.98 -17.90
N LEU A 17 -20.64 -24.79 -19.17
CA LEU A 17 -21.22 -23.73 -19.99
C LEU A 17 -22.65 -24.14 -20.32
N SER A 18 -23.62 -23.56 -19.65
CA SER A 18 -25.03 -23.60 -20.05
C SER A 18 -25.62 -22.22 -20.05
N ALA A 19 -25.74 -21.67 -21.26
CA ALA A 19 -26.80 -20.80 -21.74
C ALA A 19 -27.23 -19.60 -20.85
N LEU A 20 -26.80 -18.42 -21.25
CA LEU A 20 -27.66 -17.24 -21.24
C LEU A 20 -27.32 -16.34 -22.46
N LEU A 21 -27.82 -16.78 -23.62
CA LEU A 21 -28.12 -15.92 -24.74
C LEU A 21 -29.52 -15.36 -24.47
N ALA A 22 -29.64 -14.11 -24.07
CA ALA A 22 -30.77 -13.22 -24.40
C ALA A 22 -30.57 -11.87 -23.68
N GLY A 23 -30.42 -10.82 -24.46
CA GLY A 23 -30.65 -9.47 -23.99
C GLY A 23 -29.51 -8.49 -24.25
N ALA A 24 -29.12 -8.34 -25.53
CA ALA A 24 -28.45 -7.12 -25.96
C ALA A 24 -29.49 -5.98 -25.88
N ALA A 25 -29.58 -5.30 -24.75
CA ALA A 25 -30.22 -4.01 -24.68
C ALA A 25 -29.17 -2.96 -25.05
N LEU A 26 -29.40 -2.33 -26.20
CA LEU A 26 -28.75 -1.08 -26.59
C LEU A 26 -29.03 -0.04 -25.49
N TYR A 27 -28.08 0.20 -24.60
CA TYR A 27 -28.08 1.41 -23.79
C TYR A 27 -27.54 2.54 -24.67
N THR A 28 -28.45 3.30 -25.23
CA THR A 28 -28.17 4.67 -25.64
C THR A 28 -27.84 5.47 -24.38
N VAL A 29 -26.61 5.99 -24.33
CA VAL A 29 -26.23 7.00 -23.35
C VAL A 29 -27.02 8.27 -23.63
N SER A 30 -28.21 8.37 -23.07
CA SER A 30 -28.89 9.64 -22.86
C SER A 30 -28.40 10.14 -21.50
N GLY A 31 -27.95 11.42 -21.44
CA GLY A 31 -27.45 12.04 -20.22
C GLY A 31 -28.32 11.68 -19.01
N SER A 32 -27.73 10.97 -18.07
CA SER A 32 -28.39 10.65 -16.80
C SER A 32 -28.46 11.93 -16.00
N GLU A 33 -29.68 12.43 -15.82
CA GLU A 33 -30.02 13.21 -14.64
C GLU A 33 -29.52 12.39 -13.44
N ARG A 34 -28.62 12.99 -12.61
CA ARG A 34 -28.22 12.41 -11.34
C ARG A 34 -29.50 12.07 -10.58
N GLN A 35 -29.83 10.79 -10.44
CA GLN A 35 -30.84 10.38 -9.48
C GLN A 35 -30.32 10.89 -8.13
N GLY A 36 -31.08 11.78 -7.49
CA GLY A 36 -30.65 12.37 -6.24
C GLY A 36 -30.36 11.26 -5.23
N ILE A 37 -29.09 11.17 -4.83
CA ILE A 37 -28.62 10.27 -3.79
C ILE A 37 -29.44 10.61 -2.55
N GLN A 38 -30.14 9.63 -1.97
CA GLN A 38 -30.84 9.82 -0.72
C GLN A 38 -29.84 9.74 0.43
N VAL A 39 -29.25 10.87 0.77
CA VAL A 39 -28.36 10.99 1.93
C VAL A 39 -29.22 10.78 3.19
N LYS A 40 -28.79 9.87 4.07
CA LYS A 40 -29.39 9.69 5.38
C LYS A 40 -29.24 10.97 6.19
N GLU A 41 -30.35 11.47 6.74
CA GLU A 41 -30.34 12.68 7.56
C GLU A 41 -30.16 12.31 9.04
N TYR A 42 -29.19 12.94 9.68
CA TYR A 42 -28.97 12.89 11.13
C TYR A 42 -29.52 14.18 11.74
N THR A 43 -30.40 14.07 12.75
CA THR A 43 -31.21 15.20 13.25
C THR A 43 -30.67 15.80 14.55
N GLU A 44 -29.75 15.12 15.22
CA GLU A 44 -29.10 15.62 16.44
C GLU A 44 -27.67 16.01 16.09
N ALA A 45 -27.33 17.26 16.30
CA ALA A 45 -26.00 17.80 16.04
C ALA A 45 -25.40 18.39 17.33
N ALA A 46 -24.12 18.19 17.51
CA ALA A 46 -23.32 18.89 18.53
C ALA A 46 -23.27 20.40 18.22
N GLU A 47 -22.77 21.20 19.16
CA GLU A 47 -22.40 22.58 18.86
C GLU A 47 -21.27 22.60 17.80
N ALA A 48 -21.31 23.59 16.91
CA ALA A 48 -20.31 23.69 15.86
C ALA A 48 -18.93 23.98 16.46
N ALA A 49 -17.93 23.25 16.00
CA ALA A 49 -16.53 23.37 16.42
C ALA A 49 -15.66 24.09 15.37
N ASP A 50 -14.41 24.39 15.72
CA ASP A 50 -13.42 24.83 14.77
C ASP A 50 -13.05 23.70 13.80
N SER A 51 -12.90 22.48 14.31
CA SER A 51 -12.56 21.32 13.48
C SER A 51 -13.27 20.04 13.94
N THR A 52 -13.47 19.13 12.98
CA THR A 52 -13.93 17.75 13.21
C THR A 52 -12.97 16.79 12.51
N ILE A 53 -12.38 15.89 13.29
CA ILE A 53 -11.55 14.79 12.81
C ILE A 53 -12.37 13.51 12.89
N MET A 54 -12.55 12.86 11.77
CA MET A 54 -13.28 11.59 11.65
C MET A 54 -12.29 10.45 11.48
N VAL A 55 -12.39 9.42 12.31
CA VAL A 55 -11.53 8.24 12.28
C VAL A 55 -12.36 7.02 11.91
N TYR A 56 -12.15 6.48 10.72
CA TYR A 56 -12.74 5.24 10.26
C TYR A 56 -11.81 4.09 10.64
N MET A 57 -12.08 3.46 11.78
CA MET A 57 -11.20 2.53 12.46
C MET A 57 -11.67 1.09 12.23
N ASN A 58 -11.14 0.47 11.17
CA ASN A 58 -11.37 -0.94 10.87
C ASN A 58 -10.38 -1.78 11.69
N GLY A 59 -10.77 -2.28 12.87
CA GLY A 59 -9.84 -2.91 13.83
C GLY A 59 -9.16 -4.18 13.35
N SER A 60 -9.86 -4.99 12.56
CA SER A 60 -9.38 -6.27 12.01
C SER A 60 -8.61 -7.14 13.03
N ASP A 61 -7.59 -7.85 12.59
CA ASP A 61 -6.61 -8.58 13.40
C ASP A 61 -5.64 -7.64 14.13
N LEU A 62 -5.41 -6.41 13.61
CA LEU A 62 -4.56 -5.43 14.29
C LEU A 62 -5.11 -5.10 15.68
N GLU A 63 -6.41 -4.98 15.84
CA GLU A 63 -7.04 -4.87 17.16
C GLU A 63 -7.18 -6.25 17.82
N GLY A 64 -7.69 -7.24 17.07
CA GLY A 64 -8.03 -8.55 17.62
C GLY A 64 -6.85 -9.31 18.22
N ASP A 65 -5.68 -9.21 17.62
CA ASP A 65 -4.47 -9.94 18.04
C ASP A 65 -3.46 -9.07 18.79
N TYR A 66 -3.45 -7.75 18.52
CA TYR A 66 -2.41 -6.85 19.02
C TYR A 66 -2.95 -5.68 19.86
N GLY A 67 -4.25 -5.38 19.84
CA GLY A 67 -4.84 -4.25 20.56
C GLY A 67 -4.39 -2.88 20.02
N ALA A 68 -3.96 -2.82 18.74
CA ALA A 68 -3.36 -1.63 18.16
C ALA A 68 -4.34 -0.47 18.07
N ALA A 69 -5.57 -0.72 17.61
CA ALA A 69 -6.61 0.30 17.56
C ALA A 69 -6.93 0.87 18.96
N THR A 70 -6.99 0.01 19.97
CA THR A 70 -7.16 0.42 21.37
C THR A 70 -5.98 1.28 21.87
N ALA A 71 -4.74 0.96 21.45
CA ALA A 71 -3.57 1.77 21.82
C ALA A 71 -3.68 3.18 21.23
N ASP A 72 -4.00 3.31 19.95
CA ASP A 72 -4.12 4.59 19.28
C ASP A 72 -5.30 5.42 19.79
N LEU A 73 -6.43 4.78 20.10
CA LEU A 73 -7.55 5.47 20.77
C LEU A 73 -7.13 6.06 22.12
N ARG A 74 -6.28 5.35 22.87
CA ARG A 74 -5.73 5.87 24.15
C ARG A 74 -4.75 7.02 23.91
N GLU A 75 -3.92 6.95 22.87
CA GLU A 75 -3.04 8.07 22.48
C GLU A 75 -3.84 9.31 22.10
N MET A 76 -4.91 9.16 21.27
CA MET A 76 -5.82 10.25 20.94
C MET A 76 -6.44 10.88 22.18
N MET A 77 -6.93 10.05 23.14
CA MET A 77 -7.50 10.55 24.39
C MET A 77 -6.45 11.27 25.26
N ASP A 78 -5.21 10.76 25.33
CA ASP A 78 -4.12 11.40 26.06
C ASP A 78 -3.68 12.72 25.41
N ALA A 79 -3.68 12.80 24.08
CA ALA A 79 -3.45 14.02 23.33
C ALA A 79 -4.54 15.06 23.61
N LEU A 80 -5.82 14.67 23.56
CA LEU A 80 -6.94 15.55 23.88
C LEU A 80 -6.91 16.05 25.34
N ARG A 81 -6.53 15.18 26.29
CA ARG A 81 -6.36 15.57 27.70
C ARG A 81 -5.23 16.58 27.89
N THR A 82 -4.15 16.43 27.11
CA THR A 82 -3.02 17.37 27.14
C THR A 82 -3.44 18.70 26.54
N ALA A 83 -4.09 18.67 25.40
CA ALA A 83 -4.62 19.83 24.67
C ALA A 83 -5.65 20.62 25.49
N GLY A 84 -6.55 19.92 26.20
CA GLY A 84 -7.57 20.52 27.05
C GLY A 84 -7.02 21.32 28.25
N GLN A 85 -5.72 21.24 28.53
CA GLN A 85 -5.05 22.06 29.55
C GLN A 85 -4.64 23.46 28.99
N GLU A 86 -4.68 23.65 27.70
CA GLU A 86 -4.38 24.92 27.05
C GLU A 86 -5.60 25.87 27.11
N GLU A 87 -5.39 27.11 27.59
CA GLU A 87 -6.48 28.07 27.84
C GLU A 87 -7.25 28.47 26.56
N ASN A 88 -6.66 28.34 25.39
CA ASN A 88 -7.21 28.74 24.10
C ASN A 88 -7.19 27.62 23.04
N PHE A 89 -7.21 26.36 23.47
CA PHE A 89 -7.26 25.27 22.50
C PHE A 89 -8.54 25.38 21.64
N PRO A 90 -8.46 25.30 20.31
CA PRO A 90 -9.61 25.36 19.41
C PRO A 90 -10.61 24.25 19.74
N SER A 91 -11.87 24.51 19.53
CA SER A 91 -12.89 23.49 19.73
C SER A 91 -12.71 22.37 18.69
N LEU A 92 -12.60 21.14 19.16
CA LEU A 92 -12.31 19.96 18.36
C LEU A 92 -13.30 18.84 18.65
N HIS A 93 -13.90 18.28 17.61
CA HIS A 93 -14.58 17.00 17.67
C HIS A 93 -13.67 15.90 17.10
N VAL A 94 -13.50 14.81 17.83
CA VAL A 94 -12.91 13.57 17.32
C VAL A 94 -13.99 12.52 17.32
N VAL A 95 -14.38 12.04 16.16
CA VAL A 95 -15.50 11.12 15.94
C VAL A 95 -14.98 9.83 15.35
N VAL A 96 -15.30 8.72 15.97
CA VAL A 96 -14.78 7.40 15.59
C VAL A 96 -15.93 6.49 15.17
N GLU A 97 -15.76 5.78 14.06
CA GLU A 97 -16.49 4.57 13.75
C GLU A 97 -15.54 3.39 13.89
N ALA A 98 -15.81 2.52 14.87
CA ALA A 98 -14.98 1.38 15.21
C ALA A 98 -15.72 0.08 14.93
N GLY A 99 -15.10 -0.76 14.10
CA GLY A 99 -15.65 -2.06 13.68
C GLY A 99 -14.56 -2.99 13.14
N GLY A 100 -14.96 -4.02 12.40
CA GLY A 100 -14.05 -4.90 11.65
C GLY A 100 -13.25 -5.92 12.49
N SER A 101 -13.20 -5.77 13.81
CA SER A 101 -12.50 -6.72 14.69
C SER A 101 -13.47 -7.62 15.45
N THR A 102 -13.11 -8.89 15.59
CA THR A 102 -13.89 -9.87 16.37
C THR A 102 -13.74 -9.70 17.89
N ARG A 103 -12.73 -8.96 18.33
CA ARG A 103 -12.44 -8.66 19.71
C ARG A 103 -11.82 -7.26 19.84
N TRP A 104 -12.19 -6.54 20.88
CA TRP A 104 -11.61 -5.25 21.25
C TRP A 104 -10.96 -5.34 22.64
N GLU A 105 -9.80 -4.71 22.81
CA GLU A 105 -9.13 -4.57 24.09
C GLU A 105 -9.59 -3.32 24.86
N LEU A 106 -10.38 -2.47 24.21
CA LEU A 106 -10.99 -1.29 24.80
C LEU A 106 -12.17 -1.72 25.70
N ASP A 107 -12.10 -1.42 27.00
CA ASP A 107 -13.08 -1.86 28.00
C ASP A 107 -14.52 -1.43 27.63
N GLU A 108 -14.68 -0.24 27.05
CA GLU A 108 -15.98 0.29 26.62
C GLU A 108 -16.57 -0.47 25.43
N MET A 109 -15.72 -1.18 24.67
CA MET A 109 -16.11 -2.02 23.54
C MET A 109 -16.29 -3.49 23.95
N ASP A 110 -16.17 -3.85 25.25
CA ASP A 110 -16.36 -5.25 25.67
C ASP A 110 -17.77 -5.73 25.34
N GLY A 111 -17.86 -6.74 24.45
CA GLY A 111 -19.11 -7.27 23.93
C GLY A 111 -19.84 -6.36 22.93
N VAL A 112 -19.23 -5.28 22.47
CA VAL A 112 -19.73 -4.37 21.44
C VAL A 112 -18.80 -4.42 20.23
N PRO A 113 -19.09 -5.22 19.20
CA PRO A 113 -18.19 -5.42 18.08
C PRO A 113 -18.17 -4.24 17.08
N TYR A 114 -19.16 -3.34 17.16
CA TYR A 114 -19.30 -2.22 16.24
C TYR A 114 -19.99 -1.05 16.94
N ALA A 115 -19.38 0.14 16.89
CA ALA A 115 -19.91 1.34 17.52
C ALA A 115 -19.44 2.63 16.84
N ARG A 116 -20.23 3.70 17.04
CA ARG A 116 -19.80 5.09 16.83
C ARG A 116 -19.68 5.78 18.18
N PHE A 117 -18.68 6.63 18.32
CA PHE A 117 -18.47 7.43 19.53
C PHE A 117 -17.65 8.67 19.24
N SER A 118 -17.62 9.58 20.19
CA SER A 118 -16.69 10.71 20.18
C SER A 118 -15.65 10.55 21.29
N LEU A 119 -14.45 11.07 21.06
CA LEU A 119 -13.38 11.15 22.04
C LEU A 119 -13.36 12.56 22.64
N THR A 120 -13.11 12.63 23.94
CA THR A 120 -12.96 13.86 24.71
C THR A 120 -11.77 13.73 25.66
N GLU A 121 -11.42 14.82 26.33
CA GLU A 121 -10.38 14.80 27.40
C GLU A 121 -10.71 13.84 28.56
N ASP A 122 -11.99 13.57 28.78
CA ASP A 122 -12.48 12.66 29.82
C ASP A 122 -12.57 11.20 29.35
N GLY A 123 -12.35 10.92 28.06
CA GLY A 123 -12.42 9.59 27.44
C GLY A 123 -13.51 9.49 26.37
N ILE A 124 -14.08 8.30 26.20
CA ILE A 124 -15.14 8.04 25.25
C ILE A 124 -16.46 8.69 25.70
N SER A 125 -17.10 9.38 24.80
CA SER A 125 -18.39 10.00 24.98
C SER A 125 -19.35 9.62 23.86
N SER A 126 -20.66 9.73 24.11
CA SER A 126 -21.71 9.53 23.11
C SER A 126 -21.61 8.21 22.33
N MET A 127 -21.27 7.13 23.03
CA MET A 127 -21.11 5.83 22.39
C MET A 127 -22.46 5.24 21.98
N GLU A 128 -22.57 4.92 20.69
CA GLU A 128 -23.72 4.26 20.08
C GLU A 128 -23.30 2.87 19.56
N PRO A 129 -23.63 1.78 20.29
CA PRO A 129 -23.50 0.43 19.76
C PRO A 129 -24.41 0.25 18.52
N MET A 130 -23.88 -0.36 17.49
CA MET A 130 -24.56 -0.55 16.21
C MET A 130 -24.60 -2.03 15.82
N GLU A 131 -25.45 -2.37 14.85
CA GLU A 131 -25.36 -3.65 14.17
C GLU A 131 -24.05 -3.72 13.37
N ILE A 132 -23.44 -4.89 13.32
CA ILE A 132 -22.20 -5.12 12.55
C ILE A 132 -22.47 -4.79 11.09
N ARG A 133 -21.59 -3.98 10.51
CA ARG A 133 -21.57 -3.62 9.09
C ARG A 133 -20.20 -3.97 8.53
N ASN A 134 -20.15 -4.22 7.24
CA ASN A 134 -18.91 -4.43 6.54
C ASN A 134 -18.13 -3.11 6.43
N MET A 135 -16.95 -3.06 7.05
CA MET A 135 -16.06 -1.90 6.97
C MET A 135 -15.37 -1.79 5.59
N GLY A 136 -15.43 -2.85 4.77
CA GLY A 136 -15.00 -2.86 3.38
C GLY A 136 -16.08 -2.43 2.38
N ASP A 137 -17.23 -1.92 2.82
CA ASP A 137 -18.34 -1.50 1.95
C ASP A 137 -18.38 0.03 1.82
N ALA A 138 -18.42 0.53 0.57
CA ALA A 138 -18.49 1.96 0.27
C ALA A 138 -19.66 2.66 0.96
N ASP A 139 -20.84 2.01 1.07
CA ASP A 139 -22.01 2.58 1.75
C ASP A 139 -21.77 2.76 3.26
N THR A 140 -20.92 1.93 3.87
CA THR A 140 -20.55 2.07 5.29
C THR A 140 -19.69 3.31 5.51
N LEU A 141 -18.67 3.52 4.70
CA LEU A 141 -17.84 4.72 4.75
C LEU A 141 -18.64 5.98 4.42
N THR A 142 -19.53 5.92 3.41
CA THR A 142 -20.45 7.00 3.05
C THR A 142 -21.33 7.41 4.25
N ASP A 143 -21.94 6.43 4.94
CA ASP A 143 -22.81 6.68 6.09
C ASP A 143 -22.02 7.29 7.26
N PHE A 144 -20.78 6.85 7.50
CA PHE A 144 -19.91 7.45 8.51
C PHE A 144 -19.55 8.90 8.20
N VAL A 145 -19.16 9.19 6.95
CA VAL A 145 -18.87 10.58 6.52
C VAL A 145 -20.11 11.46 6.72
N ASN A 146 -21.29 10.98 6.32
CA ASN A 146 -22.54 11.71 6.50
C ASN A 146 -22.85 11.96 7.98
N TYR A 147 -22.64 10.95 8.83
CA TYR A 147 -22.82 11.08 10.27
C TYR A 147 -21.86 12.11 10.87
N GLY A 148 -20.57 12.00 10.58
CA GLY A 148 -19.55 12.90 11.12
C GLY A 148 -19.82 14.36 10.77
N VAL A 149 -20.10 14.65 9.50
CA VAL A 149 -20.34 16.03 9.04
C VAL A 149 -21.67 16.61 9.56
N GLN A 150 -22.74 15.81 9.62
CA GLN A 150 -24.06 16.30 10.03
C GLN A 150 -24.21 16.38 11.55
N SER A 151 -23.63 15.42 12.30
CA SER A 151 -23.76 15.38 13.76
C SER A 151 -22.69 16.21 14.48
N TYR A 152 -21.56 16.46 13.82
CA TYR A 152 -20.43 17.21 14.38
C TYR A 152 -19.98 18.31 13.41
N PRO A 153 -20.81 19.35 13.23
CA PRO A 153 -20.52 20.44 12.30
C PRO A 153 -19.28 21.23 12.72
N ALA A 154 -18.44 21.59 11.73
CA ALA A 154 -17.21 22.34 11.97
C ALA A 154 -16.84 23.23 10.76
N ASN A 155 -15.82 24.09 10.95
CA ASN A 155 -15.23 24.86 9.86
C ASN A 155 -14.27 24.02 9.02
N HIS A 156 -13.54 23.08 9.66
CA HIS A 156 -12.53 22.20 9.06
C HIS A 156 -12.88 20.74 9.30
N TYR A 157 -12.61 19.90 8.30
CA TYR A 157 -12.86 18.47 8.36
C TYR A 157 -11.63 17.67 7.92
N GLY A 158 -11.18 16.74 8.79
CA GLY A 158 -10.20 15.72 8.49
C GLY A 158 -10.81 14.32 8.51
N LEU A 159 -10.34 13.43 7.63
CA LEU A 159 -10.68 12.02 7.62
C LEU A 159 -9.40 11.19 7.77
N ILE A 160 -9.39 10.27 8.72
CA ILE A 160 -8.34 9.29 8.93
C ILE A 160 -8.91 7.90 8.65
N LEU A 161 -8.26 7.16 7.78
CA LEU A 161 -8.55 5.77 7.44
C LEU A 161 -7.49 4.90 8.13
N TRP A 162 -7.88 4.13 9.13
CA TRP A 162 -7.01 3.38 10.03
C TRP A 162 -7.18 1.88 9.84
N ASN A 163 -6.21 1.18 9.29
CA ASN A 163 -6.08 -0.30 9.20
C ASN A 163 -4.84 -0.72 8.38
N HIS A 164 -4.87 -1.93 7.79
CA HIS A 164 -3.97 -2.35 6.74
C HIS A 164 -4.15 -1.53 5.46
N GLY A 165 -3.06 -1.39 4.72
CA GLY A 165 -3.06 -0.81 3.37
C GLY A 165 -2.30 -1.70 2.41
N GLY A 166 -2.81 -1.83 1.20
CA GLY A 166 -2.25 -2.65 0.12
C GLY A 166 -1.91 -1.86 -1.15
N GLY A 167 -1.85 -0.54 -1.05
CA GLY A 167 -1.62 0.33 -2.20
C GLY A 167 -2.76 0.27 -3.23
N PRO A 168 -2.49 0.59 -4.51
CA PRO A 168 -3.53 0.71 -5.52
C PRO A 168 -4.23 -0.60 -5.89
N VAL A 169 -3.59 -1.74 -5.68
CA VAL A 169 -4.16 -3.06 -5.98
C VAL A 169 -4.82 -3.67 -4.74
N GLY A 170 -4.17 -3.60 -3.59
CA GLY A 170 -4.70 -4.17 -2.35
C GLY A 170 -5.74 -3.30 -1.65
N GLY A 171 -5.83 -2.01 -1.99
CA GLY A 171 -6.79 -1.09 -1.38
C GLY A 171 -6.52 -0.80 0.09
N TYR A 172 -7.58 -0.53 0.84
CA TYR A 172 -7.55 -0.19 2.26
C TYR A 172 -8.49 -1.08 3.07
N GLY A 173 -8.00 -1.52 4.22
CA GLY A 173 -8.81 -2.20 5.22
C GLY A 173 -8.85 -3.72 5.06
N SER A 174 -9.31 -4.38 6.14
CA SER A 174 -9.59 -5.82 6.19
C SER A 174 -10.59 -6.08 7.31
N ASP A 175 -11.81 -6.45 7.00
CA ASP A 175 -12.85 -6.69 8.00
C ASP A 175 -12.92 -8.17 8.38
N SER A 176 -12.56 -8.50 9.61
CA SER A 176 -12.57 -9.89 10.11
C SER A 176 -13.95 -10.53 10.21
N HIS A 177 -15.03 -9.76 10.16
CA HIS A 177 -16.39 -10.28 10.12
C HIS A 177 -16.87 -10.61 8.71
N PHE A 178 -16.19 -10.12 7.68
CA PHE A 178 -16.55 -10.23 6.27
C PHE A 178 -15.41 -10.80 5.42
N ASP A 179 -14.79 -11.88 5.90
CA ASP A 179 -13.75 -12.65 5.19
C ASP A 179 -12.53 -11.80 4.76
N GLY A 180 -12.22 -10.73 5.51
CA GLY A 180 -11.10 -9.84 5.22
C GLY A 180 -11.42 -8.81 4.13
N ASP A 181 -12.69 -8.51 3.87
CA ASP A 181 -13.09 -7.51 2.89
C ASP A 181 -12.56 -6.11 3.22
N GLY A 182 -12.18 -5.36 2.19
CA GLY A 182 -11.60 -4.02 2.30
C GLY A 182 -12.07 -3.11 1.15
N LEU A 183 -11.82 -1.83 1.29
CA LEU A 183 -12.19 -0.83 0.28
C LEU A 183 -11.15 -0.76 -0.84
N SER A 184 -11.55 -1.03 -2.07
CA SER A 184 -10.79 -0.67 -3.26
C SER A 184 -10.74 0.85 -3.46
N LEU A 185 -9.86 1.34 -4.34
CA LEU A 185 -9.83 2.77 -4.67
C LEU A 185 -11.11 3.25 -5.34
N GLU A 186 -11.76 2.39 -6.13
CA GLU A 186 -13.06 2.68 -6.72
C GLU A 186 -14.12 2.90 -5.63
N GLU A 187 -14.17 2.02 -4.62
CA GLU A 187 -15.12 2.11 -3.49
C GLU A 187 -14.84 3.30 -2.57
N ILE A 188 -13.56 3.64 -2.31
CA ILE A 188 -13.21 4.88 -1.57
C ILE A 188 -13.74 6.09 -2.34
N ARG A 189 -13.51 6.15 -3.65
CA ARG A 189 -14.00 7.24 -4.51
C ARG A 189 -15.53 7.30 -4.49
N GLU A 190 -16.19 6.16 -4.66
CA GLU A 190 -17.63 6.04 -4.62
C GLU A 190 -18.20 6.53 -3.28
N ALA A 191 -17.61 6.10 -2.18
CA ALA A 191 -18.05 6.50 -0.84
C ALA A 191 -18.01 8.03 -0.65
N LEU A 192 -16.92 8.67 -1.06
CA LEU A 192 -16.76 10.12 -0.92
C LEU A 192 -17.67 10.88 -1.88
N ASP A 193 -17.86 10.40 -3.12
CA ASP A 193 -18.75 11.01 -4.13
C ASP A 193 -20.24 10.89 -3.77
N HIS A 194 -20.60 9.87 -3.00
CA HIS A 194 -21.98 9.67 -2.53
C HIS A 194 -22.26 10.30 -1.16
N SER A 195 -21.26 10.88 -0.54
CA SER A 195 -21.42 11.53 0.78
C SER A 195 -21.87 12.99 0.67
N VAL A 196 -22.16 13.59 1.82
CA VAL A 196 -22.41 15.04 1.93
C VAL A 196 -21.20 15.90 1.58
N MET A 197 -20.02 15.28 1.43
CA MET A 197 -18.78 15.92 1.01
C MET A 197 -18.56 15.87 -0.50
N ALA A 198 -19.46 15.28 -1.29
CA ALA A 198 -19.31 15.09 -2.75
C ALA A 198 -18.96 16.37 -3.54
N ASP A 199 -19.47 17.52 -3.11
CA ASP A 199 -19.18 18.83 -3.73
C ASP A 199 -18.19 19.67 -2.89
N LYS A 200 -17.50 19.03 -1.92
CA LYS A 200 -16.54 19.66 -1.00
C LYS A 200 -15.34 18.74 -0.82
N ALA A 201 -14.17 19.31 -0.59
CA ALA A 201 -13.02 18.55 -0.17
C ALA A 201 -12.91 18.53 1.35
N PHE A 202 -12.41 17.43 1.91
CA PHE A 202 -11.83 17.44 3.25
C PHE A 202 -10.60 18.36 3.26
N ASP A 203 -10.33 19.03 4.37
CA ASP A 203 -9.07 19.76 4.51
C ASP A 203 -7.89 18.79 4.39
N PHE A 204 -8.01 17.61 4.98
CA PHE A 204 -7.08 16.51 4.74
C PHE A 204 -7.76 15.14 4.78
N VAL A 205 -7.17 14.18 4.07
CA VAL A 205 -7.40 12.74 4.22
C VAL A 205 -6.07 12.09 4.57
N ALA A 206 -6.03 11.32 5.65
CA ALA A 206 -4.84 10.59 6.09
C ALA A 206 -5.11 9.08 6.08
N PHE A 207 -4.09 8.31 5.72
CA PHE A 207 -4.11 6.86 5.81
C PHE A 207 -3.09 6.42 6.85
N ASP A 208 -3.58 6.05 8.03
CA ASP A 208 -2.80 5.29 8.99
C ASP A 208 -2.83 3.82 8.55
N ALA A 209 -2.09 3.55 7.50
CA ALA A 209 -2.13 2.31 6.73
C ALA A 209 -0.95 2.22 5.77
N CYS A 210 -0.39 1.01 5.63
CA CYS A 210 0.74 0.73 4.75
C CYS A 210 0.49 1.11 3.29
N LEU A 211 1.52 1.57 2.57
CA LEU A 211 1.57 1.62 1.10
C LEU A 211 0.58 2.56 0.42
N MET A 212 -0.09 3.45 1.16
CA MET A 212 -1.10 4.36 0.61
C MET A 212 -0.49 5.65 0.02
N GLY A 213 0.81 5.85 0.10
CA GLY A 213 1.52 7.00 -0.50
C GLY A 213 1.84 6.78 -1.98
N SER A 214 0.83 6.62 -2.85
CA SER A 214 1.02 6.41 -4.29
C SER A 214 0.28 7.45 -5.14
N VAL A 215 0.70 7.58 -6.41
CA VAL A 215 0.05 8.48 -7.38
C VAL A 215 -1.38 8.09 -7.66
N GLU A 216 -1.71 6.81 -7.59
CA GLU A 216 -3.06 6.28 -7.81
C GLU A 216 -3.99 6.65 -6.64
N ILE A 217 -3.47 6.66 -5.41
CA ILE A 217 -4.21 7.13 -4.24
C ILE A 217 -4.45 8.64 -4.34
N ALA A 218 -3.43 9.40 -4.79
CA ALA A 218 -3.61 10.83 -5.05
C ALA A 218 -4.69 11.06 -6.13
N ASP A 219 -4.71 10.25 -7.20
CA ASP A 219 -5.77 10.30 -8.23
C ASP A 219 -7.16 10.02 -7.65
N CYS A 220 -7.26 8.98 -6.84
CA CYS A 220 -8.51 8.63 -6.16
C CYS A 220 -9.06 9.81 -5.34
N LEU A 221 -8.19 10.62 -4.73
CA LEU A 221 -8.56 11.72 -3.84
C LEU A 221 -8.56 13.10 -4.53
N GLU A 222 -8.32 13.18 -5.85
CA GLU A 222 -8.42 14.44 -6.58
C GLU A 222 -9.80 15.09 -6.40
N GLY A 223 -9.80 16.36 -5.95
CA GLY A 223 -11.01 17.13 -5.66
C GLY A 223 -11.77 16.71 -4.39
N ARG A 224 -11.31 15.67 -3.65
CA ARG A 224 -11.93 15.15 -2.43
C ARG A 224 -11.15 15.49 -1.17
N ALA A 225 -9.87 15.76 -1.30
CA ALA A 225 -8.97 16.20 -0.24
C ALA A 225 -8.19 17.44 -0.66
N GLY A 226 -7.93 18.36 0.27
CA GLY A 226 -6.99 19.46 0.10
C GLY A 226 -5.56 18.98 0.26
N TYR A 227 -5.35 18.11 1.24
CA TYR A 227 -4.06 17.46 1.53
C TYR A 227 -4.24 15.97 1.75
N VAL A 228 -3.22 15.17 1.39
CA VAL A 228 -3.17 13.73 1.66
C VAL A 228 -1.93 13.43 2.47
N ILE A 229 -2.08 12.68 3.56
CA ILE A 229 -0.99 12.19 4.39
C ILE A 229 -0.99 10.67 4.29
N ALA A 230 0.11 10.09 3.82
CA ALA A 230 0.19 8.65 3.65
C ALA A 230 1.64 8.16 3.59
N SER A 231 1.84 6.91 3.98
CA SER A 231 3.12 6.23 3.85
C SER A 231 3.26 5.56 2.48
N PRO A 232 4.37 5.81 1.74
CA PRO A 232 4.71 5.00 0.57
C PRO A 232 5.25 3.61 0.94
N GLU A 233 5.55 3.35 2.22
CA GLU A 233 6.14 2.12 2.75
C GLU A 233 5.18 1.37 3.68
N LEU A 234 5.58 0.18 4.10
CA LEU A 234 4.96 -0.50 5.24
C LEU A 234 5.12 0.35 6.49
N GLU A 235 4.05 0.54 7.21
CA GLU A 235 4.08 1.17 8.52
C GLU A 235 4.39 0.13 9.60
N PRO A 236 5.20 0.49 10.61
CA PRO A 236 5.32 -0.34 11.80
C PRO A 236 3.96 -0.50 12.50
N GLN A 237 3.82 -1.54 13.30
CA GLN A 237 2.57 -1.87 13.99
C GLN A 237 2.02 -0.73 14.88
N ASP A 238 2.89 0.14 15.37
CA ASP A 238 2.49 1.27 16.20
C ASP A 238 1.86 2.44 15.38
N GLY A 239 1.82 2.35 14.05
CA GLY A 239 1.14 3.33 13.18
C GLY A 239 1.58 4.79 13.38
N TYR A 240 0.63 5.71 13.36
CA TYR A 240 0.86 7.12 13.63
C TYR A 240 1.03 7.40 15.12
N ASP A 241 1.90 8.35 15.47
CA ASP A 241 1.93 8.94 16.83
C ASP A 241 0.88 10.06 16.91
N TYR A 242 -0.24 9.77 17.56
CA TYR A 242 -1.37 10.70 17.69
C TYR A 242 -1.11 11.89 18.61
N SER A 243 0.10 12.03 19.18
CA SER A 243 0.52 13.23 19.91
C SER A 243 0.44 14.51 19.07
N TRP A 244 0.46 14.41 17.73
CA TRP A 244 0.28 15.53 16.80
C TRP A 244 -1.02 16.33 17.07
N MET A 245 -2.05 15.70 17.63
CA MET A 245 -3.30 16.39 17.97
C MET A 245 -3.10 17.51 18.98
N THR A 246 -2.05 17.45 19.79
CA THR A 246 -1.70 18.53 20.73
C THR A 246 -1.25 19.80 20.01
N ALA A 247 -0.77 19.67 18.77
CA ALA A 247 -0.33 20.82 17.96
C ALA A 247 -1.50 21.59 17.30
N LEU A 248 -2.74 21.10 17.39
CA LEU A 248 -3.91 21.75 16.80
C LEU A 248 -4.27 23.09 17.48
N GLY A 249 -3.65 23.42 18.62
CA GLY A 249 -3.80 24.68 19.33
C GLY A 249 -3.04 25.85 18.68
N ASP A 250 -2.59 26.78 19.52
CA ASP A 250 -1.86 27.99 19.10
C ASP A 250 -0.54 27.70 18.36
N SER A 251 -0.12 26.43 18.31
CA SER A 251 1.13 26.00 17.64
C SER A 251 1.01 25.90 16.13
N LEU A 252 -0.20 25.80 15.55
CA LEU A 252 -0.34 25.78 14.09
C LEU A 252 -0.02 27.15 13.48
N PRO A 253 0.78 27.21 12.40
CA PRO A 253 1.08 28.45 11.70
C PRO A 253 -0.18 29.10 11.14
N SER A 254 -0.46 30.35 11.51
CA SER A 254 -1.66 31.08 11.08
C SER A 254 -1.62 31.55 9.62
N ASP A 255 -0.48 31.45 8.95
CA ASP A 255 -0.25 31.82 7.55
C ASP A 255 -0.25 30.61 6.60
N MET A 256 -0.56 29.42 7.13
CA MET A 256 -0.65 28.15 6.42
C MET A 256 -2.11 27.68 6.37
N GLU A 257 -2.48 26.92 5.34
CA GLU A 257 -3.79 26.27 5.32
C GLU A 257 -3.88 25.23 6.46
N TRP A 258 -5.07 25.09 7.04
CA TRP A 258 -5.25 24.20 8.19
C TRP A 258 -4.83 22.76 7.89
N GLY A 259 -5.25 22.21 6.75
CA GLY A 259 -4.89 20.85 6.35
C GLY A 259 -3.37 20.67 6.15
N GLU A 260 -2.68 21.70 5.61
CA GLU A 260 -1.22 21.65 5.50
C GLU A 260 -0.54 21.68 6.87
N ALA A 261 -0.99 22.58 7.74
CA ALA A 261 -0.42 22.70 9.08
C ALA A 261 -0.59 21.42 9.90
N VAL A 262 -1.76 20.80 9.83
CA VAL A 262 -2.03 19.49 10.46
C VAL A 262 -1.15 18.41 9.84
N GLY A 263 -1.10 18.30 8.51
CA GLY A 263 -0.29 17.29 7.84
C GLY A 263 1.20 17.38 8.19
N ARG A 264 1.76 18.61 8.27
CA ARG A 264 3.15 18.81 8.73
C ARG A 264 3.34 18.34 10.18
N SER A 265 2.38 18.62 11.07
CA SER A 265 2.47 18.17 12.45
C SER A 265 2.41 16.63 12.57
N MET A 266 1.68 15.95 11.66
CA MET A 266 1.69 14.49 11.57
C MET A 266 3.06 13.97 11.13
N VAL A 267 3.66 14.55 10.07
CA VAL A 267 5.00 14.18 9.59
C VAL A 267 6.06 14.39 10.67
N ASP A 268 6.01 15.53 11.37
CA ASP A 268 6.94 15.87 12.46
C ASP A 268 6.82 14.89 13.65
N ALA A 269 5.59 14.50 14.03
CA ALA A 269 5.36 13.53 15.11
C ALA A 269 5.86 12.13 14.71
N TYR A 270 5.60 11.73 13.47
CA TYR A 270 6.08 10.46 12.92
C TYR A 270 7.62 10.39 12.88
N ASP A 271 8.30 11.47 12.43
CA ASP A 271 9.76 11.59 12.54
C ASP A 271 10.23 11.45 13.99
N ALA A 272 9.65 12.23 14.90
CA ALA A 272 10.05 12.21 16.30
C ALA A 272 9.92 10.81 16.92
N TYR A 273 8.86 10.08 16.60
CA TYR A 273 8.60 8.74 17.11
C TYR A 273 9.58 7.70 16.55
N TYR A 274 9.75 7.68 15.21
CA TYR A 274 10.54 6.66 14.53
C TYR A 274 12.03 7.03 14.32
N ALA A 275 12.46 8.24 14.67
CA ALA A 275 13.85 8.69 14.49
C ALA A 275 14.90 7.75 15.08
N SER A 276 14.60 7.08 16.21
CA SER A 276 15.52 6.16 16.89
C SER A 276 15.41 4.70 16.41
N GLY A 277 14.37 4.35 15.63
CA GLY A 277 14.14 3.00 15.12
C GLY A 277 15.16 2.55 14.06
N THR A 278 15.11 1.29 13.66
CA THR A 278 15.96 0.72 12.60
C THR A 278 15.18 0.26 11.37
N ALA A 279 13.86 0.15 11.48
CA ALA A 279 13.00 -0.21 10.35
C ALA A 279 13.00 0.90 9.28
N PRO A 280 12.94 0.56 7.99
CA PRO A 280 12.62 1.52 6.96
C PRO A 280 11.20 2.07 7.20
N VAL A 281 11.06 3.37 7.19
CA VAL A 281 9.78 4.07 7.37
C VAL A 281 9.78 5.32 6.51
N ALA A 282 8.60 5.69 6.02
CA ALA A 282 8.43 6.92 5.26
C ALA A 282 7.02 7.47 5.46
N MET A 283 6.87 8.77 5.38
CA MET A 283 5.59 9.46 5.38
C MET A 283 5.68 10.68 4.47
N SER A 284 4.62 10.97 3.76
CA SER A 284 4.54 12.09 2.83
C SER A 284 3.26 12.88 3.02
N LEU A 285 3.39 14.20 2.83
CA LEU A 285 2.29 15.15 2.77
C LEU A 285 2.16 15.67 1.34
N LEU A 286 1.01 15.48 0.74
CA LEU A 286 0.69 15.88 -0.63
C LEU A 286 -0.22 17.10 -0.64
N ASP A 287 0.13 18.15 -1.39
CA ASP A 287 -0.77 19.25 -1.72
C ASP A 287 -1.60 18.90 -2.96
N MET A 288 -2.85 18.54 -2.74
CA MET A 288 -3.74 18.05 -3.79
C MET A 288 -4.14 19.13 -4.81
N LYS A 289 -3.90 20.40 -4.55
CA LYS A 289 -4.08 21.48 -5.54
C LYS A 289 -3.06 21.39 -6.68
N GLU A 290 -1.88 20.83 -6.41
CA GLU A 290 -0.82 20.63 -7.41
C GLU A 290 -1.00 19.31 -8.21
N TYR A 291 -1.84 18.39 -7.73
CA TYR A 291 -2.04 17.07 -8.37
C TYR A 291 -2.51 17.17 -9.83
N PRO A 292 -3.54 17.96 -10.21
CA PRO A 292 -4.00 18.03 -11.60
C PRO A 292 -2.89 18.47 -12.57
N ALA A 293 -2.03 19.38 -12.14
CA ALA A 293 -0.93 19.88 -12.97
C ALA A 293 0.21 18.84 -13.09
N PHE A 294 0.44 18.04 -12.07
CA PHE A 294 1.36 16.89 -12.13
C PHE A 294 0.78 15.80 -13.06
N HIS A 295 -0.46 15.41 -12.85
CA HIS A 295 -1.13 14.36 -13.60
C HIS A 295 -1.20 14.66 -15.11
N GLU A 296 -1.52 15.91 -15.48
CA GLU A 296 -1.55 16.34 -16.88
C GLU A 296 -0.19 16.16 -17.57
N VAL A 297 0.90 16.60 -16.93
CA VAL A 297 2.25 16.47 -17.50
C VAL A 297 2.69 15.01 -17.51
N PHE A 298 2.37 14.25 -16.48
CA PHE A 298 2.64 12.80 -16.40
C PHE A 298 1.94 12.05 -17.54
N HIS A 299 0.65 12.30 -17.71
CA HIS A 299 -0.13 11.69 -18.81
C HIS A 299 0.48 12.05 -20.17
N GLN A 300 0.77 13.32 -20.44
CA GLN A 300 1.35 13.77 -21.71
C GLN A 300 2.72 13.15 -21.96
N TYR A 301 3.56 13.01 -20.94
CA TYR A 301 4.88 12.40 -21.06
C TYR A 301 4.77 10.91 -21.42
N VAL A 302 3.95 10.15 -20.68
CA VAL A 302 3.76 8.70 -20.92
C VAL A 302 3.09 8.43 -22.27
N ASP A 303 2.05 9.21 -22.64
CA ASP A 303 1.37 9.08 -23.93
C ASP A 303 2.31 9.46 -25.10
N GLY A 304 3.21 10.40 -24.87
CA GLY A 304 4.20 10.84 -25.84
C GLY A 304 5.30 9.82 -26.17
N ILE A 305 5.44 8.74 -25.38
CA ILE A 305 6.44 7.70 -25.65
C ILE A 305 6.08 6.95 -26.94
N PRO A 306 6.92 7.06 -28.00
CA PRO A 306 6.63 6.44 -29.29
C PRO A 306 6.46 4.92 -29.18
N GLN A 307 5.52 4.37 -29.96
CA GLN A 307 5.25 2.93 -29.95
C GLN A 307 6.48 2.09 -30.31
N GLU A 308 7.34 2.59 -31.20
CA GLU A 308 8.58 1.95 -31.61
C GLU A 308 9.65 1.88 -30.49
N LEU A 309 9.54 2.71 -29.45
CA LEU A 309 10.45 2.70 -28.29
C LEU A 309 9.90 1.85 -27.12
N ARG A 310 8.65 1.43 -27.16
CA ARG A 310 8.01 0.74 -26.02
C ARG A 310 8.68 -0.59 -25.70
N GLU A 311 9.10 -1.35 -26.70
CA GLU A 311 9.79 -2.63 -26.44
C GLU A 311 11.18 -2.41 -25.78
N GLU A 312 11.90 -1.37 -26.20
CA GLU A 312 13.14 -0.96 -25.55
C GLU A 312 12.90 -0.48 -24.12
N LEU A 313 11.83 0.31 -23.92
CA LEU A 313 11.42 0.76 -22.58
C LEU A 313 11.09 -0.43 -21.67
N TYR A 314 10.31 -1.40 -22.14
CA TYR A 314 9.96 -2.58 -21.34
C TYR A 314 11.19 -3.38 -20.93
N ARG A 315 12.19 -3.47 -21.81
CA ARG A 315 13.46 -4.11 -21.52
C ARG A 315 14.25 -3.34 -20.44
N GLU A 316 14.33 -2.01 -20.55
CA GLU A 316 15.03 -1.20 -19.55
C GLU A 316 14.28 -1.20 -18.21
N LEU A 317 12.96 -1.07 -18.21
CA LEU A 317 12.15 -1.23 -16.98
C LEU A 317 12.42 -2.60 -16.32
N GLY A 318 12.45 -3.69 -17.09
CA GLY A 318 12.76 -5.02 -16.57
C GLY A 318 14.15 -5.12 -15.94
N LYS A 319 15.16 -4.55 -16.57
CA LYS A 319 16.54 -4.54 -16.05
C LYS A 319 16.67 -3.68 -14.78
N ASP A 320 16.05 -2.51 -14.79
CA ASP A 320 16.19 -1.55 -13.71
C ASP A 320 15.25 -1.84 -12.55
N ARG A 321 14.18 -2.63 -12.80
CA ARG A 321 13.16 -3.00 -11.80
C ARG A 321 13.73 -3.47 -10.47
N MET A 322 14.81 -4.24 -10.52
CA MET A 322 15.48 -4.79 -9.34
C MET A 322 16.38 -3.79 -8.62
N LYS A 323 16.76 -2.70 -9.31
CA LYS A 323 17.60 -1.63 -8.76
C LYS A 323 16.77 -0.45 -8.30
N MET A 324 15.56 -0.30 -8.83
CA MET A 324 14.63 0.74 -8.42
C MET A 324 14.35 0.64 -6.93
N LEU A 325 14.28 1.78 -6.29
CA LEU A 325 13.76 1.88 -4.95
C LEU A 325 12.31 1.39 -4.96
N ALA A 326 12.06 0.30 -4.26
CA ALA A 326 10.76 -0.34 -4.20
C ALA A 326 10.31 -0.45 -2.74
N PHE A 327 9.00 -0.34 -2.55
CA PHE A 327 8.36 -0.25 -1.25
C PHE A 327 7.45 -1.46 -1.02
N GLY A 328 7.28 -1.82 0.26
CA GLY A 328 6.50 -2.98 0.65
C GLY A 328 7.35 -4.21 0.95
N SER A 329 6.70 -5.24 1.48
CA SER A 329 7.36 -6.49 1.86
C SER A 329 7.97 -7.16 0.64
N ARG A 330 9.25 -7.46 0.73
CA ARG A 330 9.90 -8.45 -0.14
C ARG A 330 9.56 -9.83 0.40
N GLN A 331 8.36 -10.30 0.13
CA GLN A 331 8.04 -11.70 0.39
C GLN A 331 9.00 -12.61 -0.34
N ALA A 332 9.32 -13.76 0.25
CA ALA A 332 10.21 -14.72 -0.36
C ALA A 332 9.72 -15.12 -1.76
N GLY A 333 10.44 -14.67 -2.80
CA GLY A 333 10.09 -14.92 -4.20
C GLY A 333 9.20 -13.88 -4.87
N GLY A 334 8.76 -12.84 -4.15
CA GLY A 334 8.04 -11.69 -4.70
C GLY A 334 8.93 -10.46 -4.85
N SER A 335 8.70 -9.67 -5.89
CA SER A 335 9.26 -8.33 -6.01
C SER A 335 8.18 -7.33 -5.63
N PRO A 336 8.45 -6.34 -4.76
CA PRO A 336 7.48 -5.30 -4.48
C PRO A 336 7.04 -4.63 -5.77
N GLU A 337 5.75 -4.32 -5.90
CA GLU A 337 5.19 -3.78 -7.14
C GLU A 337 4.99 -2.26 -7.08
N LEU A 338 5.31 -1.64 -5.94
CA LEU A 338 5.37 -0.19 -5.81
C LEU A 338 6.82 0.27 -5.93
N VAL A 339 7.07 1.17 -6.86
CA VAL A 339 8.40 1.76 -7.08
C VAL A 339 8.34 3.27 -6.90
N ASP A 340 9.49 3.86 -6.60
CA ASP A 340 9.62 5.31 -6.55
C ASP A 340 9.31 5.94 -7.92
N VAL A 341 8.44 6.97 -7.92
CA VAL A 341 7.99 7.62 -9.16
C VAL A 341 9.15 8.24 -9.93
N LEU A 342 10.13 8.85 -9.25
CA LEU A 342 11.26 9.48 -9.95
C LEU A 342 12.18 8.43 -10.57
N GLU A 343 12.38 7.29 -9.94
CA GLU A 343 13.20 6.21 -10.50
C GLU A 343 12.51 5.56 -11.71
N PHE A 344 11.17 5.40 -11.67
CA PHE A 344 10.42 5.01 -12.86
C PHE A 344 10.60 6.03 -14.01
N LEU A 345 10.49 7.33 -13.71
CA LEU A 345 10.65 8.39 -14.69
C LEU A 345 12.09 8.46 -15.24
N ASP A 346 13.10 8.22 -14.40
CA ASP A 346 14.51 8.15 -14.82
C ASP A 346 14.73 6.99 -15.82
N ALA A 347 14.11 5.82 -15.58
CA ALA A 347 14.16 4.70 -16.53
C ALA A 347 13.47 5.07 -17.87
N CYS A 348 12.32 5.74 -17.82
CA CYS A 348 11.65 6.24 -19.03
C CYS A 348 12.53 7.25 -19.79
N GLN A 349 13.17 8.19 -19.08
CA GLN A 349 14.05 9.20 -19.66
C GLN A 349 15.28 8.59 -20.36
N SER A 350 15.75 7.43 -19.90
CA SER A 350 16.90 6.73 -20.52
C SER A 350 16.59 6.27 -21.96
N VAL A 351 15.32 5.97 -22.27
CA VAL A 351 14.84 5.47 -23.57
C VAL A 351 14.17 6.59 -24.38
N TYR A 352 13.41 7.43 -23.73
CA TYR A 352 12.70 8.57 -24.34
C TYR A 352 13.17 9.88 -23.69
N PRO A 353 14.29 10.47 -24.18
CA PRO A 353 14.95 11.61 -23.55
C PRO A 353 14.23 12.93 -23.88
N ASP A 354 13.06 13.18 -23.31
CA ASP A 354 12.42 14.48 -23.29
C ASP A 354 12.80 15.23 -22.00
N GLU A 355 13.98 15.88 -22.03
CA GLU A 355 14.52 16.61 -20.88
C GLU A 355 13.57 17.71 -20.38
N SER A 356 12.85 18.38 -21.26
CA SER A 356 11.91 19.45 -20.88
C SER A 356 10.72 18.93 -20.10
N ALA A 357 10.10 17.86 -20.57
CA ALA A 357 8.97 17.22 -19.90
C ALA A 357 9.42 16.60 -18.57
N PHE A 358 10.56 15.91 -18.57
CA PHE A 358 11.14 15.30 -17.38
C PHE A 358 11.43 16.31 -16.27
N GLN A 359 12.08 17.43 -16.58
CA GLN A 359 12.33 18.48 -15.60
C GLN A 359 11.03 19.12 -15.09
N THR A 360 10.03 19.28 -15.97
CA THR A 360 8.71 19.76 -15.58
C THR A 360 8.03 18.79 -14.61
N LEU A 361 8.11 17.47 -14.86
CA LEU A 361 7.57 16.43 -13.97
C LEU A 361 8.22 16.50 -12.59
N LYS A 362 9.55 16.59 -12.52
CA LYS A 362 10.28 16.73 -11.25
C LYS A 362 9.87 17.99 -10.48
N GLU A 363 9.70 19.10 -11.18
CA GLU A 363 9.24 20.35 -10.57
C GLU A 363 7.80 20.23 -10.03
N ARG A 364 6.89 19.61 -10.79
CA ARG A 364 5.51 19.40 -10.38
C ARG A 364 5.41 18.45 -9.21
N MET A 365 6.18 17.36 -9.24
CA MET A 365 6.24 16.42 -8.14
C MET A 365 6.77 17.07 -6.86
N GLY A 366 7.82 17.92 -6.95
CA GLY A 366 8.33 18.66 -5.80
C GLY A 366 7.38 19.72 -5.24
N LYS A 367 6.29 20.06 -5.96
CA LYS A 367 5.20 20.88 -5.43
C LYS A 367 4.08 20.03 -4.84
N LEU A 368 3.79 18.88 -5.46
CA LEU A 368 2.80 17.92 -4.97
C LEU A 368 3.22 17.33 -3.62
N VAL A 369 4.47 16.85 -3.51
CA VAL A 369 5.04 16.37 -2.24
C VAL A 369 5.59 17.62 -1.51
N THR A 370 4.76 18.23 -0.69
CA THR A 370 5.11 19.51 -0.01
C THR A 370 5.90 19.29 1.27
N ASP A 371 5.79 18.10 1.86
CA ASP A 371 6.62 17.66 2.98
C ASP A 371 6.78 16.13 2.97
N GLN A 372 7.90 15.64 3.50
CA GLN A 372 8.13 14.22 3.65
C GLN A 372 9.24 13.93 4.64
N TRP A 373 9.15 12.76 5.27
CA TRP A 373 10.22 12.19 6.04
C TRP A 373 10.41 10.72 5.67
N ALA A 374 11.66 10.28 5.56
CA ALA A 374 11.99 8.90 5.23
C ALA A 374 13.31 8.49 5.87
N LYS A 375 13.39 7.24 6.33
CA LYS A 375 14.55 6.67 6.98
C LYS A 375 14.75 5.21 6.59
N GLY A 376 16.01 4.78 6.53
CA GLY A 376 16.36 3.36 6.28
C GLY A 376 16.51 3.00 4.81
N TYR A 377 16.53 3.97 3.90
CA TYR A 377 16.68 3.76 2.47
C TYR A 377 18.09 4.09 1.98
N PRO A 378 18.57 3.45 0.90
CA PRO A 378 19.89 3.70 0.32
C PRO A 378 20.02 5.06 -0.37
N GLY A 379 18.91 5.79 -0.57
CA GLY A 379 18.83 7.11 -1.21
C GLY A 379 17.80 7.97 -0.53
N ASN A 380 17.38 9.03 -1.22
CA ASN A 380 16.28 9.88 -0.79
C ASN A 380 15.05 9.51 -1.62
N PRO A 381 14.05 8.84 -1.04
CA PRO A 381 12.79 8.57 -1.73
C PRO A 381 12.15 9.86 -2.22
N SER A 382 11.44 9.81 -3.32
CA SER A 382 10.69 10.96 -3.84
C SER A 382 9.43 11.30 -3.01
N GLY A 383 9.06 10.39 -2.11
CA GLY A 383 7.88 10.51 -1.25
C GLY A 383 6.60 9.99 -1.90
N LEU A 384 6.67 9.45 -3.11
CA LEU A 384 5.52 8.94 -3.82
C LEU A 384 5.87 7.71 -4.63
N THR A 385 5.00 6.70 -4.58
CA THR A 385 5.14 5.46 -5.35
C THR A 385 4.22 5.43 -6.55
N ILE A 386 4.49 4.49 -7.45
CA ILE A 386 3.63 4.10 -8.56
C ILE A 386 3.64 2.59 -8.72
N TYR A 387 2.51 2.00 -9.09
CA TYR A 387 2.42 0.57 -9.37
C TYR A 387 3.18 0.20 -10.64
N LEU A 388 4.14 -0.68 -10.53
CA LEU A 388 4.86 -1.25 -11.67
C LEU A 388 4.89 -2.77 -11.53
N PRO A 389 4.18 -3.53 -12.39
CA PRO A 389 4.03 -4.97 -12.23
C PRO A 389 5.35 -5.72 -12.27
N SER A 390 5.39 -6.88 -11.60
CA SER A 390 6.54 -7.76 -11.55
C SER A 390 6.29 -9.09 -12.27
N GLY A 391 7.26 -9.54 -13.05
CA GLY A 391 7.20 -10.85 -13.71
C GLY A 391 7.23 -12.04 -12.76
N SER A 392 7.59 -11.83 -11.49
CA SER A 392 7.56 -12.87 -10.45
C SER A 392 6.20 -12.98 -9.73
N ASN A 393 5.27 -12.06 -10.00
CA ASN A 393 3.96 -12.09 -9.40
C ASN A 393 3.08 -13.20 -10.01
N PRO A 394 2.68 -14.22 -9.23
CA PRO A 394 1.83 -15.30 -9.73
C PRO A 394 0.38 -14.85 -9.99
N TYR A 395 -0.03 -13.73 -9.41
CA TYR A 395 -1.38 -13.15 -9.52
C TYR A 395 -1.43 -11.96 -10.49
N LEU A 396 -0.38 -11.75 -11.28
CA LEU A 396 -0.24 -10.59 -12.17
C LEU A 396 -1.49 -10.28 -13.01
N SER A 397 -2.19 -11.29 -13.51
CA SER A 397 -3.40 -11.08 -14.33
C SER A 397 -4.57 -10.53 -13.49
N GLU A 398 -4.72 -11.01 -12.27
CA GLU A 398 -5.78 -10.60 -11.33
C GLU A 398 -5.49 -9.18 -10.82
N ASP A 399 -4.23 -8.91 -10.51
CA ASP A 399 -3.79 -7.59 -10.04
C ASP A 399 -3.95 -6.52 -11.13
N LEU A 400 -3.71 -6.84 -12.40
CA LEU A 400 -3.95 -5.92 -13.51
C LEU A 400 -5.45 -5.66 -13.72
N GLU A 401 -6.31 -6.67 -13.55
CA GLU A 401 -7.77 -6.49 -13.61
C GLU A 401 -8.22 -5.55 -12.48
N THR A 402 -7.70 -5.72 -11.27
CA THR A 402 -7.97 -4.83 -10.14
C THR A 402 -7.40 -3.43 -10.37
N TYR A 403 -6.16 -3.33 -10.85
CA TYR A 403 -5.54 -2.04 -11.18
C TYR A 403 -6.34 -1.25 -12.21
N ASP A 404 -6.97 -1.93 -13.17
CA ASP A 404 -7.85 -1.31 -14.17
C ASP A 404 -9.04 -0.57 -13.54
N THR A 405 -9.54 -1.02 -12.39
CA THR A 405 -10.66 -0.38 -11.68
C THR A 405 -10.26 0.93 -11.00
N THR A 406 -8.97 1.16 -10.77
CA THR A 406 -8.49 2.42 -10.17
C THR A 406 -8.85 3.65 -11.01
N GLY A 407 -8.99 3.46 -12.32
CA GLY A 407 -9.27 4.54 -13.26
C GLY A 407 -8.11 5.50 -13.49
N PHE A 408 -6.93 5.23 -12.90
CA PHE A 408 -5.73 6.04 -13.04
C PHE A 408 -5.29 6.15 -14.51
N CYS A 409 -4.63 7.21 -14.85
CA CYS A 409 -4.00 7.59 -16.12
C CYS A 409 -4.02 6.52 -17.23
N SER A 410 -4.92 6.67 -18.23
CA SER A 410 -5.11 5.66 -19.27
C SER A 410 -3.86 5.37 -20.12
N ALA A 411 -2.97 6.36 -20.29
CA ALA A 411 -1.68 6.19 -20.98
C ALA A 411 -0.75 5.28 -20.18
N TYR A 412 -0.74 5.44 -18.85
CA TYR A 412 0.06 4.61 -17.96
C TYR A 412 -0.48 3.17 -17.90
N ARG A 413 -1.79 2.98 -17.83
CA ARG A 413 -2.41 1.65 -17.92
C ARG A 413 -1.99 0.90 -19.18
N GLN A 414 -2.05 1.56 -20.36
CA GLN A 414 -1.59 0.96 -21.60
C GLN A 414 -0.09 0.60 -21.57
N LEU A 415 0.71 1.37 -20.85
CA LEU A 415 2.13 1.08 -20.66
C LEU A 415 2.30 -0.15 -19.77
N THR A 416 1.62 -0.22 -18.62
CA THR A 416 1.70 -1.35 -17.69
C THR A 416 1.16 -2.64 -18.30
N ASP A 417 0.06 -2.60 -19.06
CA ASP A 417 -0.47 -3.75 -19.80
C ASP A 417 0.55 -4.27 -20.81
N GLY A 418 1.17 -3.36 -21.56
CA GLY A 418 2.20 -3.70 -22.53
C GLY A 418 3.45 -4.27 -21.86
N TYR A 419 3.85 -3.71 -20.71
CA TYR A 419 4.96 -4.20 -19.94
C TYR A 419 4.68 -5.58 -19.33
N ALA A 420 3.51 -5.80 -18.76
CA ALA A 420 3.08 -7.11 -18.26
C ALA A 420 3.04 -8.17 -19.39
N ALA A 421 2.52 -7.80 -20.56
CA ALA A 421 2.55 -8.68 -21.72
C ALA A 421 3.99 -8.99 -22.20
N TYR A 422 4.91 -8.04 -22.04
CA TYR A 422 6.34 -8.26 -22.31
C TYR A 422 6.94 -9.25 -21.29
N LEU A 423 6.66 -9.08 -20.00
CA LEU A 423 7.12 -9.97 -18.93
C LEU A 423 6.58 -11.41 -19.07
N ALA A 424 5.36 -11.56 -19.59
CA ALA A 424 4.72 -12.87 -19.79
C ALA A 424 5.25 -13.63 -21.03
N ARG A 425 6.14 -13.03 -21.83
CA ARG A 425 6.73 -13.73 -22.98
C ARG A 425 7.63 -14.86 -22.47
N GLU A 426 7.52 -16.04 -23.08
CA GLU A 426 8.51 -17.09 -22.86
C GLU A 426 9.88 -16.55 -23.31
N SER A 427 10.84 -16.49 -22.37
CA SER A 427 12.20 -16.13 -22.72
C SER A 427 12.81 -17.27 -23.54
N GLY A 428 13.32 -16.95 -24.74
CA GLY A 428 14.08 -17.89 -25.55
C GLY A 428 15.50 -18.15 -25.00
N VAL A 429 15.81 -17.66 -23.80
CA VAL A 429 17.14 -17.76 -23.19
C VAL A 429 17.47 -19.21 -22.86
N GLU A 430 18.48 -19.75 -23.53
CA GLU A 430 19.02 -21.08 -23.23
C GLU A 430 20.08 -20.99 -22.12
N TRP A 431 19.79 -21.69 -21.03
CA TRP A 431 20.72 -21.80 -19.90
C TRP A 431 21.84 -22.78 -20.21
N GLY A 432 23.07 -22.33 -19.99
CA GLY A 432 24.24 -23.19 -20.06
C GLY A 432 24.53 -23.94 -18.76
N ASN A 433 25.81 -24.15 -18.46
CA ASN A 433 26.22 -24.86 -17.27
C ASN A 433 26.04 -24.04 -16.00
N ILE A 434 25.52 -24.67 -14.96
CA ILE A 434 25.48 -24.11 -13.61
C ILE A 434 26.69 -24.59 -12.86
N ASN A 435 27.53 -23.68 -12.41
CA ASN A 435 28.72 -23.95 -11.63
C ASN A 435 28.55 -23.44 -10.21
N ALA A 436 28.50 -24.34 -9.23
CA ALA A 436 28.48 -23.97 -7.82
C ALA A 436 29.90 -24.10 -7.24
N HIS A 437 30.39 -23.05 -6.62
CA HIS A 437 31.72 -22.98 -5.99
C HIS A 437 31.63 -23.32 -4.49
N LYS A 438 32.77 -23.68 -3.91
CA LYS A 438 32.83 -24.09 -2.49
C LYS A 438 32.58 -22.95 -1.51
N ASP A 439 32.72 -21.72 -1.94
CA ASP A 439 32.42 -20.51 -1.18
C ASP A 439 30.96 -20.10 -1.24
N GLY A 440 30.14 -20.89 -1.93
CA GLY A 440 28.70 -20.62 -2.10
C GLY A 440 28.37 -19.81 -3.36
N THR A 441 29.37 -19.28 -4.06
CA THR A 441 29.17 -18.58 -5.34
C THR A 441 28.56 -19.53 -6.37
N VAL A 442 27.55 -19.05 -7.09
CA VAL A 442 26.90 -19.74 -8.21
C VAL A 442 27.14 -18.94 -9.49
N GLU A 443 27.57 -19.62 -10.54
CA GLU A 443 27.69 -19.03 -11.87
C GLU A 443 26.85 -19.80 -12.86
N ILE A 444 26.11 -19.06 -13.68
CA ILE A 444 25.28 -19.57 -14.79
C ILE A 444 25.70 -18.87 -16.05
N SER A 445 25.85 -19.61 -17.12
CA SER A 445 26.18 -19.04 -18.44
C SER A 445 24.92 -19.01 -19.30
N ILE A 446 24.71 -17.90 -20.01
CA ILE A 446 23.73 -17.74 -21.08
C ILE A 446 24.47 -17.25 -22.33
N ALA A 447 23.83 -17.25 -23.49
CA ALA A 447 24.44 -16.66 -24.65
C ALA A 447 24.59 -15.13 -24.45
N PRO A 448 25.74 -14.53 -24.85
CA PRO A 448 25.93 -13.07 -24.67
C PRO A 448 24.86 -12.20 -25.33
N GLU A 449 24.29 -12.69 -26.44
CA GLU A 449 23.21 -12.03 -27.16
C GLU A 449 21.90 -12.00 -26.35
N ASP A 450 21.69 -12.97 -25.43
CA ASP A 450 20.49 -13.09 -24.60
C ASP A 450 20.59 -12.26 -23.31
N VAL A 451 21.75 -11.69 -23.00
CA VAL A 451 21.95 -10.86 -21.77
C VAL A 451 20.95 -9.70 -21.73
N SER A 452 20.61 -9.12 -22.89
CA SER A 452 19.65 -8.04 -22.99
C SER A 452 18.21 -8.46 -22.65
N ASP A 453 17.91 -9.75 -22.68
CA ASP A 453 16.57 -10.29 -22.46
C ASP A 453 16.40 -10.79 -21.00
N VAL A 454 17.47 -10.73 -20.19
CA VAL A 454 17.38 -11.01 -18.75
C VAL A 454 16.81 -9.77 -18.03
N THR A 455 15.58 -9.87 -17.57
CA THR A 455 14.88 -8.81 -16.86
C THR A 455 15.03 -8.89 -15.34
N GLY A 456 15.53 -10.02 -14.82
CA GLY A 456 15.84 -10.20 -13.40
C GLY A 456 16.53 -11.53 -13.15
N ALA A 457 17.38 -11.56 -12.14
CA ALA A 457 18.06 -12.76 -11.68
C ALA A 457 18.12 -12.74 -10.15
N TYR A 458 17.91 -13.89 -9.54
CA TYR A 458 17.91 -14.04 -8.09
C TYR A 458 18.70 -15.26 -7.67
N LEU A 459 19.43 -15.16 -6.57
CA LEU A 459 19.95 -16.30 -5.84
C LEU A 459 18.95 -16.70 -4.76
N ALA A 460 18.34 -17.87 -4.88
CA ALA A 460 17.50 -18.44 -3.82
C ALA A 460 18.32 -19.46 -3.03
N VAL A 461 18.40 -19.27 -1.71
CA VAL A 461 19.11 -20.18 -0.81
C VAL A 461 18.09 -21.04 -0.08
N PHE A 462 18.21 -22.35 -0.21
CA PHE A 462 17.32 -23.32 0.41
C PHE A 462 18.04 -24.17 1.45
N CYS A 463 17.36 -24.52 2.53
CA CYS A 463 17.80 -25.49 3.52
C CYS A 463 16.99 -26.80 3.40
N PRO A 464 17.63 -27.96 3.29
CA PRO A 464 16.91 -29.23 3.32
C PRO A 464 16.32 -29.48 4.72
N VAL A 465 15.11 -30.02 4.77
CA VAL A 465 14.40 -30.32 6.02
C VAL A 465 14.07 -31.79 6.07
N GLY A 466 14.68 -32.49 7.03
CA GLY A 466 14.54 -33.92 7.14
C GLY A 466 15.12 -34.71 5.97
N ASP A 467 14.76 -35.99 5.88
CA ASP A 467 15.22 -36.90 4.81
C ASP A 467 14.21 -37.01 3.65
N ASP A 468 13.13 -36.25 3.69
CA ASP A 468 11.96 -36.41 2.80
C ASP A 468 12.07 -35.61 1.48
N GLY A 469 13.21 -34.94 1.24
CA GLY A 469 13.44 -34.13 0.03
C GLY A 469 12.71 -32.79 0.01
N ASN A 470 12.21 -32.34 1.15
CA ASN A 470 11.64 -31.02 1.33
C ASN A 470 12.73 -29.99 1.59
N TYR A 471 12.52 -28.76 1.07
CA TYR A 471 13.43 -27.65 1.25
C TYR A 471 12.64 -26.44 1.74
N TYR A 472 13.23 -25.69 2.69
CA TYR A 472 12.73 -24.38 3.07
C TYR A 472 13.58 -23.30 2.42
N LEU A 473 12.93 -22.28 1.87
CA LEU A 473 13.61 -21.09 1.37
C LEU A 473 14.13 -20.28 2.57
N LEU A 474 15.42 -20.01 2.62
CA LEU A 474 16.04 -19.24 3.68
C LEU A 474 16.11 -17.75 3.37
N CYS A 475 16.47 -17.42 2.14
CA CYS A 475 16.52 -16.05 1.65
C CYS A 475 16.54 -16.05 0.12
N THR A 476 16.20 -14.90 -0.44
CA THR A 476 16.48 -14.53 -1.83
C THR A 476 17.45 -13.35 -1.82
N ASP A 477 18.39 -13.35 -2.76
CA ASP A 477 19.33 -12.28 -2.97
C ASP A 477 19.22 -11.81 -4.41
N SER A 478 19.02 -10.52 -4.60
CA SER A 478 18.91 -9.88 -5.91
C SER A 478 20.25 -9.31 -6.40
N ASP A 479 21.31 -9.39 -5.59
CA ASP A 479 22.64 -8.95 -5.97
C ASP A 479 23.32 -10.01 -6.87
N VAL A 480 22.87 -10.03 -8.12
CA VAL A 480 23.37 -10.92 -9.16
C VAL A 480 24.11 -10.09 -10.19
N ASP A 481 25.42 -10.28 -10.27
CA ASP A 481 26.23 -9.70 -11.34
C ASP A 481 25.89 -10.34 -12.69
N ILE A 482 25.50 -9.53 -13.66
CA ILE A 482 25.24 -9.96 -15.03
C ILE A 482 26.35 -9.43 -15.94
N GLY A 483 27.27 -10.29 -16.30
CA GLY A 483 28.39 -9.97 -17.19
C GLY A 483 27.91 -9.83 -18.65
N VAL A 484 28.53 -8.91 -19.38
CA VAL A 484 28.30 -8.74 -20.82
C VAL A 484 28.68 -9.96 -21.66
N ASP A 485 29.43 -10.88 -21.08
CA ASP A 485 29.85 -12.17 -21.68
C ASP A 485 28.79 -13.28 -21.47
N GLY A 486 27.64 -12.96 -20.86
CA GLY A 486 26.59 -13.92 -20.55
C GLY A 486 26.83 -14.71 -19.26
N THR A 487 27.76 -14.29 -18.41
CA THR A 487 27.96 -14.92 -17.10
C THR A 487 27.10 -14.21 -16.05
N LEU A 488 26.15 -14.91 -15.46
CA LEU A 488 25.43 -14.47 -14.27
C LEU A 488 26.13 -15.03 -13.04
N ARG A 489 26.48 -14.18 -12.09
CA ARG A 489 27.21 -14.56 -10.89
C ARG A 489 26.49 -14.03 -9.65
N ALA A 490 26.23 -14.91 -8.72
CA ALA A 490 25.69 -14.58 -7.42
C ALA A 490 26.51 -15.22 -6.31
N ALA A 491 26.72 -14.49 -5.22
CA ALA A 491 27.38 -15.00 -4.01
C ALA A 491 26.48 -14.71 -2.80
N PRO A 492 26.19 -15.72 -1.95
CA PRO A 492 25.39 -15.49 -0.76
C PRO A 492 26.17 -14.55 0.16
N GLU A 493 25.51 -13.53 0.68
CA GLU A 493 26.10 -12.56 1.62
C GLU A 493 26.59 -13.19 2.94
N ASN A 494 26.22 -14.46 3.21
CA ASN A 494 26.54 -15.20 4.43
C ASN A 494 26.16 -14.48 5.75
N SER A 495 25.28 -13.50 5.68
CA SER A 495 24.71 -12.81 6.83
C SER A 495 23.31 -13.36 7.12
N TYR A 496 23.18 -14.07 8.21
CA TYR A 496 21.91 -14.64 8.66
C TYR A 496 21.58 -14.07 10.02
N MET A 497 20.28 -13.81 10.28
CA MET A 497 19.87 -13.48 11.63
C MET A 497 20.22 -14.62 12.58
N GLY A 498 20.83 -14.30 13.73
CA GLY A 498 21.24 -15.27 14.72
C GLY A 498 20.78 -14.88 16.12
N MET A 499 20.39 -15.87 16.90
CA MET A 499 20.14 -15.69 18.33
C MET A 499 20.99 -16.69 19.13
N LYS A 500 21.82 -16.17 20.04
CA LYS A 500 22.72 -17.00 20.89
C LYS A 500 23.66 -17.92 20.09
N GLY A 501 24.15 -17.45 18.93
CA GLY A 501 25.10 -18.20 18.11
C GLY A 501 24.45 -19.29 17.23
N GLN A 502 23.14 -19.31 17.13
CA GLN A 502 22.39 -20.19 16.21
C GLN A 502 21.76 -19.35 15.11
N VAL A 503 21.76 -19.88 13.90
CA VAL A 503 21.09 -19.24 12.76
C VAL A 503 19.57 -19.36 12.97
N LEU A 504 18.89 -18.24 12.89
CA LEU A 504 17.42 -18.19 12.87
C LEU A 504 16.98 -18.24 11.41
N CYS A 505 16.21 -19.26 11.07
CA CYS A 505 15.41 -19.23 9.85
C CYS A 505 14.05 -18.65 10.20
N LEU A 506 13.67 -17.58 9.53
CA LEU A 506 12.28 -17.18 9.46
C LEU A 506 11.62 -18.12 8.45
N ILE A 507 10.71 -18.94 8.91
CA ILE A 507 9.88 -19.77 8.04
C ILE A 507 8.59 -19.00 7.84
N GLU A 508 8.38 -18.57 6.61
CA GLU A 508 7.10 -18.09 6.18
C GLU A 508 6.18 -19.31 6.03
N THR A 509 5.19 -19.45 6.88
CA THR A 509 4.13 -20.44 6.69
C THR A 509 2.99 -19.73 5.97
N MET A 510 2.84 -20.00 4.68
CA MET A 510 1.61 -19.66 3.99
C MET A 510 0.48 -20.51 4.56
N ASN A 511 -0.39 -19.92 5.33
CA ASN A 511 -1.71 -20.50 5.56
C ASN A 511 -2.56 -20.12 4.35
N LEU A 512 -3.22 -21.10 3.72
CA LEU A 512 -4.05 -20.90 2.53
C LEU A 512 -5.30 -20.02 2.77
N ASP A 513 -5.50 -19.57 3.98
CA ASP A 513 -6.58 -18.68 4.41
C ASP A 513 -6.02 -17.32 4.89
N ALA A 514 -5.38 -16.60 4.00
CA ALA A 514 -5.15 -15.14 4.00
C ALA A 514 -4.04 -14.52 4.88
N TYR A 515 -3.28 -15.23 5.70
CA TYR A 515 -2.22 -14.60 6.50
C TYR A 515 -0.88 -15.32 6.42
N THR A 516 0.20 -14.54 6.27
CA THR A 516 1.57 -15.02 6.37
C THR A 516 1.99 -15.03 7.84
N GLU A 517 2.05 -16.20 8.46
CA GLU A 517 2.64 -16.35 9.80
C GLU A 517 4.15 -16.57 9.68
N TYR A 518 4.95 -15.75 10.36
CA TYR A 518 6.39 -15.96 10.49
C TYR A 518 6.69 -16.82 11.70
N MET A 519 7.16 -18.04 11.47
CA MET A 519 7.68 -18.89 12.53
C MET A 519 9.21 -18.82 12.56
N ALA A 520 9.79 -18.34 13.65
CA ALA A 520 11.23 -18.43 13.88
C ALA A 520 11.60 -19.86 14.29
N CYS A 521 12.25 -20.59 13.43
CA CYS A 521 12.81 -21.89 13.76
C CYS A 521 14.32 -21.79 14.06
N LEU A 522 14.73 -22.36 15.19
CA LEU A 522 16.13 -22.60 15.48
C LEU A 522 16.61 -23.81 14.67
N LEU A 523 17.47 -23.57 13.67
CA LEU A 523 18.19 -24.66 13.01
C LEU A 523 19.21 -25.26 13.97
N TYR A 524 18.92 -26.42 14.50
CA TYR A 524 19.93 -27.27 15.12
C TYR A 524 20.82 -27.86 14.03
N THR A 525 21.95 -27.23 13.76
CA THR A 525 23.02 -27.99 13.13
C THR A 525 23.57 -28.93 14.19
N SER A 526 23.25 -30.20 14.09
CA SER A 526 23.92 -31.24 14.88
C SER A 526 25.43 -31.08 14.64
N PRO A 527 26.25 -30.90 15.67
CA PRO A 527 27.70 -30.94 15.47
C PRO A 527 28.02 -32.29 14.84
N SER A 528 28.70 -32.25 13.69
CA SER A 528 29.25 -33.45 13.08
C SER A 528 30.06 -34.19 14.13
N PRO A 529 29.85 -35.50 14.35
CA PRO A 529 30.70 -36.26 15.24
C PRO A 529 32.02 -36.52 14.54
N ARG A 530 32.92 -35.57 14.57
CA ARG A 530 34.35 -35.76 14.28
C ARG A 530 35.17 -34.84 15.13
N ASP A 531 35.80 -35.51 16.07
CA ASP A 531 36.95 -35.24 16.93
C ASP A 531 36.70 -34.37 18.14
#